data_372a66bd346b4d68adb2ebb2d43bff18
#
_entry.id   372a66bd346b4d68adb2ebb2d43bff18
#
_cell.length_a   1.000
_cell.length_b   1.000
_cell.length_c   1.000
_cell.angle_alpha   90.00
_cell.angle_beta   90.00
_cell.angle_gamma   90.00
#
_symmetry.space_group_name_H-M   'P 1'
#
loop_
_entity.id
_entity.type
_entity.pdbx_description
1 polymer ?
#
loop_
_entity_poly.entity_id
_entity_poly.type
_entity_poly.pdbx_seq_one_letter_code
_entity_poly.pdbx_strand_id
1 'polypeptide(L)'
;TREEGLSVFNAWGGLIRLLAVRGHICQEAMDPGRYRLCPPFESMEREKAAFVLAMRYFTHFGPASLRDASYYFQKPQAQMKRIMDQLPLRQKMVDGMVRYDLPEEGEESVLPDIPDILFLAGFDQLLLGFQKKANSFLPARHLRGIFTMTGIIHPALLVSGDVAGRWNINARKLTATLFEPVNKRRLALVERAAQRYFGNEGLKEICVENPKGR
;
A
#
# COMPACT_ATOMS: atom_id res chain seq x y z
N THR A 1 -6.76 -12.69 -34.71
CA THR A 1 -7.30 -11.34 -34.93
C THR A 1 -6.88 -10.41 -33.79
N ARG A 2 -7.05 -9.08 -33.95
CA ARG A 2 -6.77 -8.07 -32.90
C ARG A 2 -7.69 -8.28 -31.68
N GLU A 3 -8.92 -8.69 -31.88
CA GLU A 3 -9.88 -8.97 -30.82
C GLU A 3 -9.51 -10.22 -30.01
N GLU A 4 -9.04 -11.27 -30.64
CA GLU A 4 -8.52 -12.46 -29.97
C GLU A 4 -7.28 -12.11 -29.14
N GLY A 5 -6.36 -11.30 -29.65
CA GLY A 5 -5.21 -10.79 -28.90
C GLY A 5 -5.63 -10.00 -27.67
N LEU A 6 -6.64 -9.12 -27.78
CA LEU A 6 -7.18 -8.37 -26.65
C LEU A 6 -7.85 -9.27 -25.60
N SER A 7 -8.57 -10.33 -26.04
CA SER A 7 -9.20 -11.27 -25.11
C SER A 7 -8.17 -12.09 -24.30
N VAL A 8 -7.01 -12.36 -24.88
CA VAL A 8 -5.94 -13.13 -24.22
C VAL A 8 -5.06 -12.24 -23.35
N PHE A 9 -4.62 -11.09 -23.86
CA PHE A 9 -3.56 -10.26 -23.25
C PHE A 9 -4.07 -8.99 -22.57
N ASN A 10 -5.37 -8.77 -22.47
CA ASN A 10 -5.90 -7.60 -21.79
C ASN A 10 -5.51 -7.61 -20.30
N ALA A 11 -4.78 -6.60 -19.87
CA ALA A 11 -4.33 -6.44 -18.47
C ALA A 11 -5.48 -6.37 -17.46
N TRP A 12 -6.68 -6.00 -17.88
CA TRP A 12 -7.85 -5.78 -17.03
C TRP A 12 -8.93 -6.88 -17.12
N GLY A 13 -8.67 -7.98 -17.80
CA GLY A 13 -9.66 -9.06 -17.92
C GLY A 13 -9.29 -10.16 -18.91
N GLY A 14 -8.09 -10.14 -19.48
CA GLY A 14 -7.64 -11.15 -20.42
C GLY A 14 -7.43 -12.53 -19.78
N LEU A 15 -7.38 -13.56 -20.62
CA LEU A 15 -7.21 -14.96 -20.19
C LEU A 15 -5.96 -15.17 -19.35
N ILE A 16 -4.83 -14.54 -19.71
CA ILE A 16 -3.57 -14.63 -18.96
C ILE A 16 -3.76 -14.17 -17.51
N ARG A 17 -4.44 -13.04 -17.32
CA ARG A 17 -4.73 -12.56 -15.95
C ARG A 17 -5.63 -13.53 -15.19
N LEU A 18 -6.65 -14.08 -15.83
CA LEU A 18 -7.56 -15.02 -15.20
C LEU A 18 -6.82 -16.30 -14.77
N LEU A 19 -5.95 -16.83 -15.61
CA LEU A 19 -5.13 -18.00 -15.29
C LEU A 19 -4.15 -17.71 -14.16
N ALA A 20 -3.53 -16.52 -14.15
CA ALA A 20 -2.62 -16.11 -13.08
C ALA A 20 -3.35 -15.95 -11.73
N VAL A 21 -4.51 -15.28 -11.71
CA VAL A 21 -5.31 -15.11 -10.49
C VAL A 21 -5.81 -16.44 -9.94
N ARG A 22 -6.07 -17.42 -10.82
CA ARG A 22 -6.48 -18.77 -10.45
C ARG A 22 -5.30 -19.70 -10.05
N GLY A 23 -4.07 -19.20 -10.15
CA GLY A 23 -2.88 -19.97 -9.79
C GLY A 23 -2.46 -21.04 -10.81
N HIS A 24 -2.95 -20.97 -12.06
CA HIS A 24 -2.53 -21.90 -13.11
C HIS A 24 -1.16 -21.52 -13.70
N ILE A 25 -0.91 -20.22 -13.80
CA ILE A 25 0.35 -19.69 -14.29
C ILE A 25 0.89 -18.62 -13.35
N CYS A 26 2.22 -18.44 -13.35
CA CYS A 26 2.88 -17.33 -12.66
C CYS A 26 3.82 -16.58 -13.62
N GLN A 27 3.96 -15.29 -13.42
CA GLN A 27 4.89 -14.45 -14.14
C GLN A 27 6.29 -14.63 -13.57
N GLU A 28 7.32 -14.65 -14.43
CA GLU A 28 8.71 -14.68 -13.98
C GLU A 28 9.13 -13.30 -13.47
N ALA A 29 9.73 -13.25 -12.26
CA ALA A 29 10.06 -11.98 -11.61
C ALA A 29 11.04 -11.11 -12.40
N MET A 30 11.97 -11.73 -13.12
CA MET A 30 13.02 -11.03 -13.88
C MET A 30 12.67 -10.83 -15.37
N ASP A 31 11.56 -11.39 -15.83
CA ASP A 31 11.08 -11.24 -17.21
C ASP A 31 9.55 -11.07 -17.23
N PRO A 32 9.05 -9.83 -17.14
CA PRO A 32 7.62 -9.54 -17.08
C PRO A 32 6.80 -10.02 -18.28
N GLY A 33 7.44 -10.34 -19.39
CA GLY A 33 6.79 -10.91 -20.59
C GLY A 33 6.62 -12.42 -20.53
N ARG A 34 7.23 -13.10 -19.57
CA ARG A 34 7.32 -14.55 -19.52
C ARG A 34 6.43 -15.14 -18.43
N TYR A 35 5.71 -16.19 -18.79
CA TYR A 35 4.84 -16.93 -17.87
C TYR A 35 5.23 -18.40 -17.87
N ARG A 36 5.08 -19.06 -16.73
CA ARG A 36 5.26 -20.50 -16.57
C ARG A 36 4.05 -21.10 -15.86
N LEU A 37 3.86 -22.40 -16.00
CA LEU A 37 2.87 -23.11 -15.21
C LEU A 37 3.26 -23.05 -13.71
N CYS A 38 2.27 -22.80 -12.88
CA CYS A 38 2.49 -22.95 -11.44
C CYS A 38 2.77 -24.42 -11.09
N PRO A 39 3.66 -24.71 -10.14
CA PRO A 39 3.76 -26.03 -9.57
C PRO A 39 2.41 -26.50 -9.02
N PRO A 40 2.11 -27.79 -9.03
CA PRO A 40 0.93 -28.32 -8.37
C PRO A 40 0.85 -27.84 -6.92
N PHE A 41 -0.30 -27.40 -6.48
CA PHE A 41 -0.56 -27.01 -5.10
C PHE A 41 -1.94 -27.47 -4.66
N GLU A 42 -2.08 -27.74 -3.37
CA GLU A 42 -3.37 -28.00 -2.77
C GLU A 42 -4.09 -26.68 -2.50
N SER A 43 -5.31 -26.54 -3.01
CA SER A 43 -6.12 -25.38 -2.73
C SER A 43 -6.65 -25.42 -1.29
N MET A 44 -6.49 -24.29 -0.59
CA MET A 44 -7.08 -24.14 0.74
C MET A 44 -8.61 -23.94 0.62
N GLU A 45 -9.35 -24.56 1.53
CA GLU A 45 -10.79 -24.32 1.66
C GLU A 45 -11.06 -22.83 1.87
N ARG A 46 -12.14 -22.31 1.27
CA ARG A 46 -12.43 -20.89 1.16
C ARG A 46 -12.56 -20.18 2.52
N GLU A 47 -13.20 -20.84 3.48
CA GLU A 47 -13.38 -20.26 4.83
C GLU A 47 -12.04 -20.20 5.57
N LYS A 48 -11.25 -21.27 5.50
CA LYS A 48 -9.90 -21.31 6.05
C LYS A 48 -8.99 -20.28 5.41
N ALA A 49 -9.07 -20.11 4.10
CA ALA A 49 -8.31 -19.06 3.39
C ALA A 49 -8.72 -17.65 3.86
N ALA A 50 -10.01 -17.39 4.05
CA ALA A 50 -10.50 -16.12 4.55
C ALA A 50 -10.00 -15.84 5.97
N PHE A 51 -9.99 -16.84 6.84
CA PHE A 51 -9.44 -16.76 8.19
C PHE A 51 -7.94 -16.42 8.16
N VAL A 52 -7.14 -17.17 7.41
CA VAL A 52 -5.69 -16.95 7.29
C VAL A 52 -5.37 -15.57 6.75
N LEU A 53 -6.09 -15.11 5.74
CA LEU A 53 -5.89 -13.78 5.17
C LEU A 53 -6.27 -12.67 6.15
N ALA A 54 -7.36 -12.85 6.91
CA ALA A 54 -7.75 -11.90 7.94
C ALA A 54 -6.76 -11.86 9.11
N MET A 55 -6.22 -13.00 9.55
CA MET A 55 -5.11 -13.03 10.51
C MET A 55 -3.93 -12.20 10.02
N ARG A 56 -3.45 -12.44 8.80
CA ARG A 56 -2.35 -11.67 8.19
C ARG A 56 -2.66 -10.18 8.10
N TYR A 57 -3.90 -9.83 7.75
CA TYR A 57 -4.31 -8.43 7.68
C TYR A 57 -4.15 -7.74 9.04
N PHE A 58 -4.68 -8.30 10.12
CA PHE A 58 -4.58 -7.70 11.44
C PHE A 58 -3.16 -7.78 12.03
N THR A 59 -2.33 -8.73 11.60
CA THR A 59 -0.90 -8.76 11.95
C THR A 59 -0.15 -7.55 11.36
N HIS A 60 -0.45 -7.19 10.11
CA HIS A 60 0.33 -6.18 9.40
C HIS A 60 -0.30 -4.78 9.41
N PHE A 61 -1.62 -4.70 9.51
CA PHE A 61 -2.37 -3.43 9.47
C PHE A 61 -3.11 -3.12 10.78
N GLY A 62 -3.00 -3.96 11.79
CA GLY A 62 -3.54 -3.65 13.12
C GLY A 62 -2.79 -2.49 13.79
N PRO A 63 -3.50 -1.64 14.57
CA PRO A 63 -4.94 -1.70 14.83
C PRO A 63 -5.79 -1.11 13.69
N ALA A 64 -6.71 -1.89 13.14
CA ALA A 64 -7.59 -1.51 12.03
C ALA A 64 -9.07 -1.64 12.41
N SER A 65 -9.94 -0.83 11.80
CA SER A 65 -11.38 -0.89 12.03
C SER A 65 -12.06 -1.97 11.18
N LEU A 66 -13.30 -2.34 11.56
CA LEU A 66 -14.15 -3.21 10.72
C LEU A 66 -14.36 -2.62 9.31
N ARG A 67 -14.44 -1.29 9.19
CA ARG A 67 -14.59 -0.61 7.90
C ARG A 67 -13.34 -0.74 7.04
N ASP A 68 -12.16 -0.64 7.63
CA ASP A 68 -10.89 -0.83 6.94
C ASP A 68 -10.77 -2.26 6.41
N ALA A 69 -11.03 -3.26 7.25
CA ALA A 69 -11.01 -4.66 6.84
C ALA A 69 -12.06 -4.94 5.74
N SER A 70 -13.30 -4.45 5.89
CA SER A 70 -14.33 -4.58 4.86
C SER A 70 -13.92 -3.95 3.53
N TYR A 71 -13.28 -2.80 3.57
CA TYR A 71 -12.76 -2.11 2.39
C TYR A 71 -11.62 -2.91 1.74
N TYR A 72 -10.65 -3.37 2.53
CA TYR A 72 -9.51 -4.15 2.05
C TYR A 72 -9.94 -5.46 1.37
N PHE A 73 -10.83 -6.22 2.03
CA PHE A 73 -11.32 -7.51 1.52
C PHE A 73 -12.46 -7.40 0.50
N GLN A 74 -12.93 -6.20 0.22
CA GLN A 74 -14.10 -5.97 -0.65
C GLN A 74 -15.30 -6.82 -0.23
N LYS A 75 -15.54 -6.93 1.09
CA LYS A 75 -16.63 -7.70 1.68
C LYS A 75 -17.60 -6.79 2.43
N PRO A 76 -18.90 -7.11 2.43
CA PRO A 76 -19.87 -6.45 3.33
C PRO A 76 -19.43 -6.57 4.79
N GLN A 77 -19.66 -5.51 5.60
CA GLN A 77 -19.26 -5.47 7.01
C GLN A 77 -19.81 -6.67 7.81
N ALA A 78 -21.04 -7.11 7.53
CA ALA A 78 -21.63 -8.27 8.20
C ALA A 78 -20.83 -9.56 7.94
N GLN A 79 -20.33 -9.75 6.72
CA GLN A 79 -19.49 -10.91 6.39
C GLN A 79 -18.11 -10.78 7.03
N MET A 80 -17.52 -9.58 6.98
CA MET A 80 -16.22 -9.34 7.59
C MET A 80 -16.27 -9.50 9.10
N LYS A 81 -17.34 -9.04 9.76
CA LYS A 81 -17.55 -9.22 11.20
C LYS A 81 -17.56 -10.69 11.60
N ARG A 82 -18.27 -11.54 10.85
CA ARG A 82 -18.31 -13.01 11.10
C ARG A 82 -16.90 -13.65 11.02
N ILE A 83 -16.05 -13.17 10.12
CA ILE A 83 -14.66 -13.64 10.04
C ILE A 83 -13.87 -13.13 11.24
N MET A 84 -14.01 -11.87 11.58
CA MET A 84 -13.32 -11.23 12.71
C MET A 84 -13.71 -11.88 14.05
N ASP A 85 -14.96 -12.31 14.21
CA ASP A 85 -15.43 -12.97 15.44
C ASP A 85 -14.76 -14.34 15.70
N GLN A 86 -14.13 -14.92 14.71
CA GLN A 86 -13.35 -16.16 14.81
C GLN A 86 -11.87 -15.90 15.14
N LEU A 87 -11.42 -14.64 15.11
CA LEU A 87 -10.04 -14.26 15.34
C LEU A 87 -9.84 -13.83 16.81
N PRO A 88 -8.66 -14.06 17.38
CA PRO A 88 -8.32 -13.62 18.75
C PRO A 88 -8.03 -12.11 18.79
N LEU A 89 -8.97 -11.29 18.28
CA LEU A 89 -8.79 -9.85 18.19
C LEU A 89 -9.09 -9.15 19.51
N ARG A 90 -8.26 -8.18 19.88
CA ARG A 90 -8.51 -7.23 20.96
C ARG A 90 -9.08 -5.94 20.39
N GLN A 91 -10.03 -5.35 21.12
CA GLN A 91 -10.52 -4.01 20.82
C GLN A 91 -9.66 -2.96 21.50
N LYS A 92 -9.31 -1.92 20.75
CA LYS A 92 -8.67 -0.71 21.25
C LYS A 92 -9.43 0.53 20.79
N MET A 93 -9.48 1.55 21.63
CA MET A 93 -9.98 2.87 21.24
C MET A 93 -8.81 3.70 20.75
N VAL A 94 -8.80 4.06 19.47
CA VAL A 94 -7.77 4.89 18.85
C VAL A 94 -8.45 6.04 18.13
N ASP A 95 -8.11 7.28 18.49
CA ASP A 95 -8.71 8.50 17.93
C ASP A 95 -10.24 8.51 17.95
N GLY A 96 -10.83 8.03 19.04
CA GLY A 96 -12.29 7.96 19.23
C GLY A 96 -12.99 6.89 18.38
N MET A 97 -12.26 6.00 17.72
CA MET A 97 -12.78 4.91 16.91
C MET A 97 -12.37 3.55 17.46
N VAL A 98 -13.30 2.59 17.40
CA VAL A 98 -13.01 1.20 17.73
C VAL A 98 -12.14 0.59 16.63
N ARG A 99 -10.96 0.12 17.01
CA ARG A 99 -10.03 -0.63 16.15
C ARG A 99 -9.71 -1.99 16.79
N TYR A 100 -9.18 -2.87 16.00
CA TYR A 100 -8.88 -4.25 16.35
C TYR A 100 -7.44 -4.57 15.99
N ASP A 101 -6.74 -5.25 16.89
CA ASP A 101 -5.42 -5.84 16.67
C ASP A 101 -5.35 -7.26 17.23
N LEU A 102 -4.31 -7.98 16.86
CA LEU A 102 -3.98 -9.25 17.49
C LEU A 102 -3.25 -9.01 18.81
N PRO A 103 -3.39 -9.90 19.81
CA PRO A 103 -2.53 -9.89 20.99
C PRO A 103 -1.06 -9.97 20.56
N GLU A 104 -0.22 -9.16 21.16
CA GLU A 104 1.23 -9.33 21.04
C GLU A 104 1.61 -10.60 21.80
N GLU A 105 2.29 -11.53 21.13
CA GLU A 105 2.89 -12.69 21.76
C GLU A 105 4.31 -12.30 22.20
N GLY A 106 4.57 -12.23 23.51
CA GLY A 106 5.90 -12.03 24.06
C GLY A 106 6.15 -10.67 24.71
N GLU A 107 7.35 -10.53 25.25
CA GLU A 107 7.89 -9.31 25.88
C GLU A 107 7.77 -8.11 24.95
N GLU A 108 7.56 -6.93 25.53
CA GLU A 108 7.48 -5.65 24.82
C GLU A 108 8.40 -5.63 23.60
N SER A 109 7.82 -5.75 22.41
CA SER A 109 8.60 -5.68 21.18
C SER A 109 9.22 -4.29 21.14
N VAL A 110 10.52 -4.20 21.21
CA VAL A 110 11.25 -2.96 20.95
C VAL A 110 10.84 -2.50 19.57
N LEU A 111 10.01 -1.46 19.52
CA LEU A 111 9.57 -0.91 18.26
C LEU A 111 10.81 -0.52 17.44
N PRO A 112 10.91 -0.94 16.19
CA PRO A 112 12.03 -0.55 15.36
C PRO A 112 12.07 0.98 15.23
N ASP A 113 13.28 1.53 15.17
CA ASP A 113 13.47 2.95 14.88
C ASP A 113 12.96 3.26 13.45
N ILE A 114 11.76 3.82 13.38
CA ILE A 114 11.11 4.17 12.11
C ILE A 114 11.65 5.54 11.68
N PRO A 115 12.25 5.64 10.48
CA PRO A 115 12.73 6.92 9.99
C PRO A 115 11.62 7.97 9.89
N ASP A 116 11.91 9.20 10.28
CA ASP A 116 10.97 10.33 10.16
C ASP A 116 10.47 10.58 8.74
N ILE A 117 11.26 10.16 7.74
CA ILE A 117 10.98 10.37 6.33
C ILE A 117 11.02 9.04 5.61
N LEU A 118 9.90 8.68 4.98
CA LEU A 118 9.74 7.46 4.19
C LEU A 118 9.24 7.78 2.78
N PHE A 119 9.81 7.10 1.80
CA PHE A 119 9.40 7.16 0.39
C PHE A 119 8.60 5.90 0.05
N LEU A 120 7.27 6.00 0.06
CA LEU A 120 6.37 4.91 -0.29
C LEU A 120 6.23 4.80 -1.81
N ALA A 121 6.24 3.59 -2.32
CA ALA A 121 6.02 3.32 -3.74
C ALA A 121 4.59 3.68 -4.19
N GLY A 122 4.36 3.73 -5.49
CA GLY A 122 2.99 3.73 -6.02
C GLY A 122 2.28 2.43 -5.65
N PHE A 123 1.00 2.51 -5.30
CA PHE A 123 0.21 1.37 -4.82
C PHE A 123 0.77 0.71 -3.55
N ASP A 124 1.44 1.48 -2.70
CA ASP A 124 1.98 0.98 -1.44
C ASP A 124 0.87 0.41 -0.54
N GLN A 125 1.17 -0.72 0.10
CA GLN A 125 0.21 -1.45 0.92
C GLN A 125 -0.22 -0.66 2.16
N LEU A 126 0.63 0.21 2.71
CA LEU A 126 0.26 1.09 3.82
C LEU A 126 -0.94 1.98 3.46
N LEU A 127 -1.00 2.47 2.22
CA LEU A 127 -2.11 3.28 1.73
C LEU A 127 -3.32 2.45 1.32
N LEU A 128 -3.11 1.22 0.86
CA LEU A 128 -4.16 0.30 0.42
C LEU A 128 -4.82 -0.47 1.57
N GLY A 129 -4.14 -0.63 2.69
CA GLY A 129 -4.60 -1.39 3.84
C GLY A 129 -5.80 -0.78 4.57
N PHE A 130 -6.10 0.51 4.33
CA PHE A 130 -7.12 1.27 5.05
C PHE A 130 -8.13 1.93 4.12
N GLN A 131 -9.29 2.26 4.66
CA GLN A 131 -10.30 3.04 3.94
C GLN A 131 -9.74 4.43 3.59
N LYS A 132 -9.80 4.81 2.32
CA LYS A 132 -9.17 6.05 1.80
C LYS A 132 -9.49 7.30 2.62
N LYS A 133 -10.76 7.49 3.01
CA LYS A 133 -11.21 8.70 3.72
C LYS A 133 -10.95 8.67 5.23
N ALA A 134 -10.67 7.51 5.78
CA ALA A 134 -10.43 7.29 7.21
C ALA A 134 -8.99 6.81 7.48
N ASN A 135 -8.10 6.96 6.50
CA ASN A 135 -6.70 6.62 6.63
C ASN A 135 -6.01 7.63 7.56
N SER A 136 -5.48 7.16 8.69
CA SER A 136 -4.83 8.01 9.68
C SER A 136 -3.51 8.61 9.20
N PHE A 137 -2.87 8.04 8.19
CA PHE A 137 -1.61 8.55 7.61
C PHE A 137 -1.83 9.59 6.51
N LEU A 138 -3.05 9.69 5.96
CA LEU A 138 -3.35 10.55 4.81
C LEU A 138 -4.42 11.58 5.18
N PRO A 139 -4.01 12.81 5.50
CA PRO A 139 -4.95 13.90 5.74
C PRO A 139 -5.95 14.06 4.58
N ALA A 140 -7.24 14.20 4.90
CA ALA A 140 -8.32 14.23 3.90
C ALA A 140 -8.10 15.29 2.79
N ARG A 141 -7.49 16.44 3.14
CA ARG A 141 -7.14 17.51 2.21
C ARG A 141 -6.11 17.10 1.14
N HIS A 142 -5.29 16.07 1.43
CA HIS A 142 -4.24 15.56 0.53
C HIS A 142 -4.67 14.31 -0.26
N LEU A 143 -5.87 13.80 -0.01
CA LEU A 143 -6.38 12.58 -0.64
C LEU A 143 -6.23 12.58 -2.17
N ARG A 144 -6.57 13.71 -2.82
CA ARG A 144 -6.50 13.84 -4.28
C ARG A 144 -5.07 13.97 -4.83
N GLY A 145 -4.12 14.33 -3.99
CA GLY A 145 -2.70 14.34 -4.33
C GLY A 145 -2.11 12.95 -4.49
N ILE A 146 -2.72 11.95 -3.84
CA ILE A 146 -2.28 10.55 -3.83
C ILE A 146 -3.20 9.66 -4.66
N PHE A 147 -4.53 9.71 -4.42
CA PHE A 147 -5.51 8.87 -5.12
C PHE A 147 -6.15 9.62 -6.28
N THR A 148 -5.93 9.17 -7.51
CA THR A 148 -6.59 9.75 -8.70
C THR A 148 -8.02 9.23 -8.86
N MET A 149 -8.79 9.90 -9.71
CA MET A 149 -10.14 9.45 -10.10
C MET A 149 -10.10 8.15 -10.91
N THR A 150 -9.02 7.92 -11.63
CA THR A 150 -8.81 6.73 -12.49
C THR A 150 -8.26 5.52 -11.74
N GLY A 151 -8.11 5.62 -10.40
CA GLY A 151 -7.63 4.51 -9.57
C GLY A 151 -6.12 4.41 -9.44
N ILE A 152 -5.35 5.35 -9.99
CA ILE A 152 -3.89 5.40 -9.76
C ILE A 152 -3.63 5.89 -8.34
N ILE A 153 -2.65 5.26 -7.70
CA ILE A 153 -2.13 5.67 -6.40
C ILE A 153 -0.67 6.10 -6.60
N HIS A 154 -0.43 7.39 -6.42
CA HIS A 154 0.90 7.95 -6.61
C HIS A 154 1.86 7.54 -5.49
N PRO A 155 3.17 7.45 -5.77
CA PRO A 155 4.19 7.34 -4.76
C PRO A 155 4.07 8.46 -3.74
N ALA A 156 4.06 8.12 -2.44
CA ALA A 156 3.83 9.06 -1.36
C ALA A 156 5.11 9.34 -0.56
N LEU A 157 5.24 10.55 -0.07
CA LEU A 157 6.26 10.96 0.87
C LEU A 157 5.62 11.09 2.25
N LEU A 158 6.05 10.26 3.19
CA LEU A 158 5.70 10.39 4.61
C LEU A 158 6.75 11.25 5.31
N VAL A 159 6.27 12.13 6.19
CA VAL A 159 7.09 12.93 7.08
C VAL A 159 6.47 12.87 8.47
N SER A 160 7.20 12.32 9.42
CA SER A 160 6.75 12.11 10.81
C SER A 160 5.40 11.36 10.91
N GLY A 161 5.24 10.32 10.07
CA GLY A 161 4.05 9.46 10.05
C GLY A 161 2.91 9.93 9.15
N ASP A 162 2.90 11.17 8.68
CA ASP A 162 1.85 11.70 7.80
C ASP A 162 2.30 11.79 6.34
N VAL A 163 1.37 11.54 5.42
CA VAL A 163 1.58 11.80 3.99
C VAL A 163 1.65 13.31 3.76
N ALA A 164 2.86 13.81 3.55
CA ALA A 164 3.16 15.22 3.38
C ALA A 164 3.43 15.63 1.92
N GLY A 165 3.53 14.67 1.01
CA GLY A 165 3.86 14.95 -0.38
C GLY A 165 3.78 13.71 -1.25
N ARG A 166 4.22 13.88 -2.48
CA ARG A 166 4.40 12.80 -3.47
C ARG A 166 5.77 12.90 -4.13
N TRP A 167 6.22 11.80 -4.71
CA TRP A 167 7.49 11.79 -5.44
C TRP A 167 7.37 11.00 -6.73
N ASN A 168 8.30 11.21 -7.63
CA ASN A 168 8.48 10.41 -8.84
C ASN A 168 9.94 10.42 -9.29
N ILE A 169 10.27 9.46 -10.15
CA ILE A 169 11.55 9.46 -10.89
C ILE A 169 11.21 9.51 -12.37
N ASN A 170 11.76 10.49 -13.06
CA ASN A 170 11.66 10.63 -14.50
C ASN A 170 13.02 11.00 -15.08
N ALA A 171 13.47 10.33 -16.15
CA ALA A 171 14.75 10.57 -16.81
C ALA A 171 15.94 10.66 -15.83
N ARG A 172 15.99 9.80 -14.80
CA ARG A 172 16.99 9.77 -13.74
C ARG A 172 17.01 11.01 -12.82
N LYS A 173 15.91 11.76 -12.80
CA LYS A 173 15.68 12.86 -11.87
C LYS A 173 14.58 12.44 -10.89
N LEU A 174 14.88 12.45 -9.59
CA LEU A 174 13.89 12.32 -8.54
C LEU A 174 13.32 13.71 -8.23
N THR A 175 12.01 13.81 -8.23
CA THR A 175 11.28 15.02 -7.78
C THR A 175 10.34 14.63 -6.65
N ALA A 176 10.53 15.25 -5.49
CA ALA A 176 9.63 15.16 -4.34
C ALA A 176 8.94 16.51 -4.14
N THR A 177 7.60 16.54 -4.28
CA THR A 177 6.80 17.75 -4.13
C THR A 177 5.96 17.65 -2.88
N LEU A 178 6.13 18.58 -1.95
CA LEU A 178 5.33 18.66 -0.74
C LEU A 178 3.95 19.24 -1.05
N PHE A 179 2.95 18.89 -0.25
CA PHE A 179 1.59 19.39 -0.41
C PHE A 179 1.37 20.74 0.29
N GLU A 180 2.16 21.02 1.30
CA GLU A 180 2.15 22.28 2.04
C GLU A 180 3.54 22.91 2.08
N PRO A 181 3.64 24.25 2.11
CA PRO A 181 4.93 24.92 2.21
C PRO A 181 5.62 24.58 3.52
N VAL A 182 6.89 24.25 3.45
CA VAL A 182 7.75 24.06 4.62
C VAL A 182 9.00 24.91 4.53
N ASN A 183 9.67 25.09 5.67
CA ASN A 183 10.90 25.87 5.73
C ASN A 183 12.09 25.11 5.08
N LYS A 184 13.17 25.84 4.79
CA LYS A 184 14.38 25.32 4.15
C LYS A 184 15.02 24.15 4.91
N ARG A 185 14.96 24.17 6.26
CA ARG A 185 15.50 23.09 7.09
C ARG A 185 14.77 21.76 6.83
N ARG A 186 13.45 21.79 6.70
CA ARG A 186 12.64 20.60 6.46
C ARG A 186 12.82 20.08 5.03
N LEU A 187 12.94 20.97 4.03
CA LEU A 187 13.31 20.60 2.67
C LEU A 187 14.65 19.85 2.65
N ALA A 188 15.67 20.38 3.32
CA ALA A 188 16.99 19.76 3.39
C ALA A 188 16.99 18.41 4.12
N LEU A 189 16.06 18.16 5.06
CA LEU A 189 15.88 16.84 5.69
C LEU A 189 15.34 15.83 4.68
N VAL A 190 14.31 16.21 3.90
CA VAL A 190 13.74 15.35 2.86
C VAL A 190 14.77 15.04 1.77
N GLU A 191 15.56 16.04 1.36
CA GLU A 191 16.61 15.88 0.37
C GLU A 191 17.71 14.90 0.84
N ARG A 192 18.16 15.01 2.09
CA ARG A 192 19.10 14.06 2.69
C ARG A 192 18.53 12.65 2.76
N ALA A 193 17.25 12.51 3.12
CA ALA A 193 16.60 11.22 3.12
C ALA A 193 16.51 10.64 1.70
N ALA A 194 16.14 11.44 0.69
CA ALA A 194 16.14 11.04 -0.70
C ALA A 194 17.52 10.57 -1.18
N GLN A 195 18.57 11.31 -0.81
CA GLN A 195 19.94 10.93 -1.12
C GLN A 195 20.33 9.60 -0.46
N ARG A 196 19.92 9.38 0.79
CA ARG A 196 20.17 8.11 1.50
C ARG A 196 19.48 6.91 0.83
N TYR A 197 18.21 7.08 0.40
CA TYR A 197 17.42 5.99 -0.20
C TYR A 197 17.82 5.73 -1.66
N PHE A 198 18.11 6.76 -2.44
CA PHE A 198 18.24 6.66 -3.89
C PHE A 198 19.62 7.06 -4.44
N GLY A 199 20.56 7.44 -3.56
CA GLY A 199 21.88 7.91 -4.01
C GLY A 199 22.67 6.91 -4.85
N ASN A 200 22.44 5.61 -4.64
CA ASN A 200 23.08 4.52 -5.39
C ASN A 200 22.31 4.10 -6.66
N GLU A 201 21.11 4.65 -6.90
CA GLU A 201 20.27 4.30 -8.05
C GLU A 201 20.69 4.97 -9.37
N GLY A 202 21.86 5.61 -9.38
CA GLY A 202 22.39 6.28 -10.56
C GLY A 202 21.55 7.49 -11.00
N LEU A 203 20.88 8.16 -10.08
CA LEU A 203 20.17 9.41 -10.36
C LEU A 203 21.15 10.52 -10.74
N LYS A 204 20.70 11.39 -11.66
CA LYS A 204 21.46 12.59 -12.05
C LYS A 204 21.13 13.78 -11.14
N GLU A 205 19.92 13.83 -10.61
CA GLU A 205 19.43 14.97 -9.84
C GLU A 205 18.37 14.51 -8.82
N ILE A 206 18.41 15.10 -7.64
CA ILE A 206 17.35 15.01 -6.61
C ILE A 206 16.86 16.42 -6.36
N CYS A 207 15.56 16.63 -6.52
CA CYS A 207 14.88 17.90 -6.32
C CYS A 207 13.77 17.74 -5.31
N VAL A 208 13.79 18.56 -4.25
CA VAL A 208 12.72 18.62 -3.24
C VAL A 208 12.15 20.04 -3.26
N GLU A 209 10.87 20.14 -3.49
CA GLU A 209 10.22 21.44 -3.70
C GLU A 209 8.93 21.61 -2.88
N ASN A 210 8.67 22.84 -2.49
CA ASN A 210 7.38 23.26 -1.98
C ASN A 210 6.32 23.24 -3.10
N PRO A 211 5.01 23.16 -2.77
CA PRO A 211 3.98 23.28 -3.78
C PRO A 211 4.12 24.59 -4.53
N LYS A 212 3.96 24.53 -5.85
CA LYS A 212 3.87 25.76 -6.65
C LYS A 212 2.64 26.53 -6.20
N GLY A 213 2.80 27.76 -5.80
CA GLY A 213 1.70 28.64 -5.45
C GLY A 213 0.63 28.63 -6.56
N ARG A 214 -0.64 28.53 -6.18
CA ARG A 214 -1.77 28.70 -7.10
C ARG A 214 -1.95 30.16 -7.41
#